data_7cfd1906459939e8e5011a344dcc3c6d
#
_entry.id   7cfd1906459939e8e5011a344dcc3c6d
#
_cell.length_a   1.000
_cell.length_b   1.000
_cell.length_c   1.000
_cell.angle_alpha   90.00
_cell.angle_beta   90.00
_cell.angle_gamma   90.00
#
_symmetry.space_group_name_H-M   'P 1'
#
loop_
_entity.id
_entity.type
_entity.pdbx_description
1 polymer ?
#
loop_
_entity_poly.entity_id
_entity_poly.type
_entity_poly.pdbx_seq_one_letter_code
_entity_poly.pdbx_strand_id
1 'polypeptide(L)'
;MGILLSICSCNTKDKEALIVREDKEAKKMLQGIWTDSEGIAALLVKGDSIFYPDSASMPAKFWIYNDSLYLKCSDIYTYKITKQANYLLKFVNENGDEVKLVKSDNKLLKSDFDYHVYAVNTFQKQKSDTIVRTDTGYYDCRISVSTSSDRIIKSTFSDLGIGVDNVYLDNVAELIVSTGGKLVYSHQFRKQEFESLIGSKFLNNSILRKFEFNHADKNALFFDVNIGIPDASSNYLIEVKLTPDGKITKRMR
;
A
#
# COMPACT_ATOMS: atom_id res chain seq x y z
N MET A 1 15.80 45.07 -25.76
CA MET A 1 14.63 44.18 -25.83
C MET A 1 14.98 42.95 -25.02
N GLY A 2 14.68 43.02 -23.72
CA GLY A 2 15.04 42.00 -22.73
C GLY A 2 13.83 41.11 -22.44
N ILE A 3 14.03 39.82 -22.59
CA ILE A 3 13.01 38.79 -22.32
C ILE A 3 13.10 38.44 -20.81
N LEU A 4 12.07 38.81 -20.07
CA LEU A 4 11.88 38.30 -18.68
C LEU A 4 11.39 36.86 -18.73
N LEU A 5 12.25 35.93 -18.33
CA LEU A 5 11.82 34.56 -17.99
C LEU A 5 11.23 34.56 -16.57
N SER A 6 9.91 34.49 -16.49
CA SER A 6 9.17 34.23 -15.28
C SER A 6 9.28 32.75 -14.92
N ILE A 7 10.12 32.42 -13.92
CA ILE A 7 10.17 31.09 -13.35
C ILE A 7 9.05 31.02 -12.30
N CYS A 8 7.97 30.27 -12.60
CA CYS A 8 7.00 29.84 -11.59
C CYS A 8 7.67 28.86 -10.64
N SER A 9 8.17 29.39 -9.51
CA SER A 9 8.60 28.60 -8.35
C SER A 9 7.36 28.27 -7.52
N CYS A 10 6.72 27.16 -7.81
CA CYS A 10 5.59 26.68 -7.04
C CYS A 10 6.00 25.68 -5.96
N ASN A 11 5.63 25.96 -4.74
CA ASN A 11 5.13 25.05 -3.69
C ASN A 11 6.09 24.31 -2.74
N THR A 12 7.39 24.45 -2.78
CA THR A 12 8.24 23.87 -1.72
C THR A 12 8.40 24.77 -0.50
N LYS A 13 8.31 26.08 -0.68
CA LYS A 13 8.50 27.04 0.44
C LYS A 13 7.34 27.07 1.43
N ASP A 14 6.10 26.83 0.98
CA ASP A 14 4.94 26.86 1.88
C ASP A 14 4.86 25.64 2.82
N LYS A 15 5.33 24.47 2.35
CA LYS A 15 5.39 23.27 3.19
C LYS A 15 6.50 23.35 4.27
N GLU A 16 7.64 23.92 3.95
CA GLU A 16 8.72 24.15 4.93
C GLU A 16 8.35 25.27 5.92
N ALA A 17 7.65 26.32 5.48
CA ALA A 17 7.20 27.42 6.34
C ALA A 17 6.16 26.96 7.38
N LEU A 18 5.32 25.96 7.08
CA LEU A 18 4.36 25.39 8.02
C LEU A 18 5.07 24.64 9.18
N ILE A 19 6.17 23.96 8.89
CA ILE A 19 6.96 23.24 9.90
C ILE A 19 7.65 24.20 10.87
N VAL A 20 8.07 25.37 10.42
CA VAL A 20 8.77 26.38 11.23
C VAL A 20 7.83 27.09 12.23
N ARG A 21 6.51 27.03 12.02
CA ARG A 21 5.49 27.69 12.86
C ARG A 21 4.70 26.71 13.74
N GLU A 22 5.26 25.54 14.03
CA GLU A 22 4.63 24.54 14.87
C GLU A 22 4.29 25.07 16.25
N ASP A 23 3.07 24.81 16.75
CA ASP A 23 2.69 25.02 18.13
C ASP A 23 3.25 23.89 19.02
N LYS A 24 4.42 24.16 19.60
CA LYS A 24 5.15 23.20 20.44
C LYS A 24 4.44 22.87 21.75
N GLU A 25 3.69 23.82 22.32
CA GLU A 25 2.95 23.59 23.56
C GLU A 25 1.73 22.71 23.31
N ALA A 26 0.99 22.96 22.24
CA ALA A 26 -0.10 22.08 21.80
C ALA A 26 0.41 20.67 21.50
N LYS A 27 1.55 20.53 20.81
CA LYS A 27 2.19 19.25 20.52
C LYS A 27 2.61 18.51 21.80
N LYS A 28 3.14 19.22 22.79
CA LYS A 28 3.52 18.65 24.08
C LYS A 28 2.30 18.15 24.85
N MET A 29 1.18 18.86 24.81
CA MET A 29 -0.07 18.40 25.42
C MET A 29 -0.60 17.11 24.83
N LEU A 30 -0.30 16.81 23.56
CA LEU A 30 -0.74 15.57 22.92
C LEU A 30 0.06 14.33 23.33
N GLN A 31 1.23 14.44 23.95
CA GLN A 31 2.06 13.28 24.30
C GLN A 31 1.32 12.31 25.22
N GLY A 32 1.41 11.00 24.94
CA GLY A 32 0.82 9.91 25.73
C GLY A 32 -0.15 9.05 24.96
N ILE A 33 -0.85 8.16 25.67
CA ILE A 33 -1.84 7.24 25.14
C ILE A 33 -3.21 7.92 25.15
N TRP A 34 -3.94 7.77 24.04
CA TRP A 34 -5.28 8.30 23.86
C TRP A 34 -6.24 7.15 23.57
N THR A 35 -7.39 7.19 24.20
CA THR A 35 -8.48 6.21 24.01
C THR A 35 -9.70 6.90 23.40
N ASP A 36 -10.55 6.11 22.77
CA ASP A 36 -11.88 6.53 22.37
C ASP A 36 -12.84 6.67 23.58
N SER A 37 -14.14 6.86 23.32
CA SER A 37 -15.18 7.00 24.35
C SER A 37 -15.45 5.71 25.11
N GLU A 38 -15.06 4.55 24.58
CA GLU A 38 -15.23 3.23 25.21
C GLU A 38 -13.99 2.79 26.00
N GLY A 39 -12.93 3.59 25.97
CA GLY A 39 -11.66 3.31 26.64
C GLY A 39 -10.74 2.40 25.85
N ILE A 40 -11.03 2.16 24.56
CA ILE A 40 -10.19 1.38 23.66
C ILE A 40 -9.02 2.25 23.17
N ALA A 41 -7.81 1.67 23.12
CA ALA A 41 -6.63 2.35 22.63
C ALA A 41 -6.84 2.86 21.20
N ALA A 42 -6.60 4.15 20.98
CA ALA A 42 -6.81 4.80 19.71
C ALA A 42 -5.51 5.32 19.08
N LEU A 43 -4.70 6.05 19.86
CA LEU A 43 -3.43 6.63 19.41
C LEU A 43 -2.41 6.60 20.56
N LEU A 44 -1.14 6.36 20.21
CA LEU A 44 0.00 6.69 21.06
C LEU A 44 0.78 7.83 20.41
N VAL A 45 0.84 8.96 21.08
CA VAL A 45 1.66 10.11 20.65
C VAL A 45 2.99 10.07 21.40
N LYS A 46 4.09 9.93 20.67
CA LYS A 46 5.44 9.86 21.24
C LYS A 46 6.42 10.65 20.38
N GLY A 47 6.99 11.73 20.97
CA GLY A 47 7.87 12.65 20.24
C GLY A 47 7.15 13.31 19.07
N ASP A 48 7.68 13.14 17.86
CA ASP A 48 7.15 13.72 16.62
C ASP A 48 6.23 12.76 15.85
N SER A 49 5.81 11.64 16.47
CA SER A 49 5.07 10.59 15.76
C SER A 49 3.81 10.18 16.50
N ILE A 50 2.79 9.83 15.73
CA ILE A 50 1.58 9.15 16.16
C ILE A 50 1.69 7.70 15.74
N PHE A 51 1.41 6.79 16.66
CA PHE A 51 1.37 5.35 16.49
C PHE A 51 -0.08 4.88 16.63
N TYR A 52 -0.42 3.84 15.90
CA TYR A 52 -1.75 3.23 15.88
C TYR A 52 -1.72 1.87 16.58
N PRO A 53 -2.82 1.41 17.18
CA PRO A 53 -2.87 0.14 17.91
C PRO A 53 -2.88 -1.09 16.98
N ASP A 54 -3.12 -0.90 15.67
CA ASP A 54 -3.04 -1.99 14.72
C ASP A 54 -1.59 -2.29 14.29
N SER A 55 -1.36 -3.55 13.91
CA SER A 55 -0.02 -4.02 13.57
C SER A 55 0.49 -3.61 12.18
N ALA A 56 -0.38 -3.09 11.31
CA ALA A 56 -0.07 -2.86 9.90
C ALA A 56 0.18 -1.37 9.58
N SER A 57 -0.35 -0.46 10.39
CA SER A 57 -0.24 0.98 10.16
C SER A 57 1.13 1.51 10.53
N MET A 58 1.73 2.25 9.60
CA MET A 58 3.01 2.93 9.83
C MET A 58 2.83 4.14 10.73
N PRO A 59 3.77 4.41 11.65
CA PRO A 59 3.75 5.63 12.43
C PRO A 59 3.80 6.88 11.54
N ALA A 60 2.92 7.85 11.79
CA ALA A 60 2.87 9.10 11.04
C ALA A 60 3.57 10.22 11.82
N LYS A 61 4.41 11.02 11.15
CA LYS A 61 4.90 12.28 11.71
C LYS A 61 3.77 13.27 11.79
N PHE A 62 3.76 14.11 12.83
CA PHE A 62 2.73 15.12 13.01
C PHE A 62 3.28 16.46 13.48
N TRP A 63 2.51 17.52 13.24
CA TRP A 63 2.68 18.85 13.83
C TRP A 63 1.32 19.51 14.03
N ILE A 64 1.30 20.55 14.85
CA ILE A 64 0.12 21.37 15.09
C ILE A 64 0.40 22.80 14.63
N TYR A 65 -0.53 23.37 13.90
CA TYR A 65 -0.49 24.76 13.44
C TYR A 65 -1.90 25.30 13.24
N ASN A 66 -2.18 26.51 13.74
CA ASN A 66 -3.49 27.19 13.61
C ASN A 66 -4.68 26.25 13.92
N ASP A 67 -4.71 25.69 15.13
CA ASP A 67 -5.75 24.78 15.60
C ASP A 67 -6.01 23.58 14.65
N SER A 68 -4.98 23.16 13.95
CA SER A 68 -5.06 22.02 13.06
C SER A 68 -3.94 21.02 13.33
N LEU A 69 -4.31 19.76 13.38
CA LEU A 69 -3.40 18.61 13.43
C LEU A 69 -3.07 18.19 12.00
N TYR A 70 -1.79 18.20 11.68
CA TYR A 70 -1.26 17.72 10.40
C TYR A 70 -0.58 16.39 10.60
N LEU A 71 -0.94 15.39 9.76
CA LEU A 71 -0.29 14.09 9.72
C LEU A 71 0.44 13.93 8.39
N LYS A 72 1.72 13.56 8.46
CA LYS A 72 2.54 13.23 7.30
C LYS A 72 2.59 11.73 7.13
N CYS A 73 1.70 11.23 6.31
CA CYS A 73 1.72 9.92 5.68
C CYS A 73 2.35 10.03 4.28
N SER A 74 1.97 9.18 3.33
CA SER A 74 2.30 9.35 1.90
C SER A 74 1.78 10.68 1.37
N ASP A 75 0.58 11.08 1.84
CA ASP A 75 0.02 12.42 1.71
C ASP A 75 0.02 13.16 3.04
N ILE A 76 -0.30 14.46 3.02
CA ILE A 76 -0.50 15.25 4.22
C ILE A 76 -2.00 15.37 4.48
N TYR A 77 -2.45 14.83 5.62
CA TYR A 77 -3.82 14.98 6.11
C TYR A 77 -3.89 16.10 7.13
N THR A 78 -5.00 16.84 7.15
CA THR A 78 -5.21 17.97 8.04
C THR A 78 -6.54 17.84 8.77
N TYR A 79 -6.52 17.89 10.09
CA TYR A 79 -7.69 17.74 10.95
C TYR A 79 -7.86 18.98 11.81
N LYS A 80 -9.03 19.64 11.74
CA LYS A 80 -9.33 20.81 12.56
C LYS A 80 -9.55 20.38 14.01
N ILE A 81 -8.74 20.88 14.92
CA ILE A 81 -8.89 20.70 16.36
C ILE A 81 -10.02 21.60 16.83
N THR A 82 -11.07 21.02 17.41
CA THR A 82 -12.21 21.77 18.00
C THR A 82 -12.03 21.99 19.48
N LYS A 83 -11.27 21.13 20.16
CA LYS A 83 -10.90 21.28 21.57
C LYS A 83 -9.62 20.53 21.90
N GLN A 84 -8.71 21.18 22.61
CA GLN A 84 -7.50 20.54 23.14
C GLN A 84 -7.29 20.93 24.61
N ALA A 85 -7.02 19.91 25.43
CA ALA A 85 -6.61 20.04 26.82
C ALA A 85 -5.68 18.88 27.18
N ASN A 86 -5.06 18.89 28.35
CA ASN A 86 -4.12 17.86 28.76
C ASN A 86 -4.70 16.42 28.74
N TYR A 87 -6.02 16.30 28.90
CA TYR A 87 -6.74 15.02 29.01
C TYR A 87 -7.82 14.84 27.93
N LEU A 88 -8.04 15.82 27.06
CA LEU A 88 -9.10 15.79 26.05
C LEU A 88 -8.60 16.35 24.73
N LEU A 89 -8.80 15.58 23.66
CA LEU A 89 -8.62 16.01 22.27
C LEU A 89 -9.92 15.80 21.50
N LYS A 90 -10.38 16.85 20.83
CA LYS A 90 -11.46 16.75 19.85
C LYS A 90 -11.03 17.35 18.53
N PHE A 91 -11.34 16.71 17.45
CA PHE A 91 -11.05 17.15 16.08
C PHE A 91 -12.08 16.64 15.11
N VAL A 92 -12.17 17.25 13.94
CA VAL A 92 -13.04 16.81 12.84
C VAL A 92 -12.23 15.87 11.94
N ASN A 93 -12.74 14.65 11.73
CA ASN A 93 -12.11 13.64 10.88
C ASN A 93 -12.39 13.87 9.39
N GLU A 94 -11.89 12.97 8.53
CA GLU A 94 -12.08 13.07 7.07
C GLU A 94 -13.55 12.97 6.63
N ASN A 95 -14.38 12.27 7.41
CA ASN A 95 -15.82 12.13 7.15
C ASN A 95 -16.64 13.35 7.59
N GLY A 96 -16.03 14.31 8.28
CA GLY A 96 -16.69 15.46 8.89
C GLY A 96 -17.24 15.22 10.30
N ASP A 97 -16.97 14.05 10.90
CA ASP A 97 -17.43 13.71 12.25
C ASP A 97 -16.48 14.28 13.32
N GLU A 98 -17.03 14.73 14.47
CA GLU A 98 -16.22 15.13 15.61
C GLU A 98 -15.74 13.88 16.36
N VAL A 99 -14.44 13.58 16.27
CA VAL A 99 -13.77 12.54 17.05
C VAL A 99 -13.43 13.10 18.42
N LYS A 100 -13.73 12.35 19.49
CA LYS A 100 -13.37 12.66 20.87
C LYS A 100 -12.42 11.60 21.40
N LEU A 101 -11.23 12.02 21.82
CA LEU A 101 -10.24 11.18 22.49
C LEU A 101 -9.96 11.66 23.90
N VAL A 102 -9.75 10.72 24.81
CA VAL A 102 -9.42 10.97 26.22
C VAL A 102 -8.05 10.39 26.52
N LYS A 103 -7.19 11.18 27.19
CA LYS A 103 -5.86 10.69 27.57
C LYS A 103 -5.99 9.62 28.64
N SER A 104 -5.28 8.51 28.46
CA SER A 104 -5.27 7.39 29.39
C SER A 104 -3.93 7.29 30.14
N ASP A 105 -4.01 7.09 31.45
CA ASP A 105 -2.86 6.74 32.31
C ASP A 105 -2.68 5.22 32.47
N ASN A 106 -3.52 4.41 31.82
CA ASN A 106 -3.43 2.96 31.85
C ASN A 106 -2.23 2.47 31.07
N LYS A 107 -1.18 2.06 31.79
CA LYS A 107 0.08 1.57 31.20
C LYS A 107 -0.07 0.24 30.46
N LEU A 108 -1.13 -0.53 30.73
CA LEU A 108 -1.38 -1.80 30.04
C LEU A 108 -1.71 -1.59 28.56
N LEU A 109 -2.35 -0.47 28.22
CA LEU A 109 -2.65 -0.12 26.81
C LEU A 109 -1.39 0.11 25.96
N LYS A 110 -0.20 0.25 26.58
CA LYS A 110 1.03 0.41 25.83
C LYS A 110 1.36 -0.82 24.99
N SER A 111 0.99 -2.01 25.45
CA SER A 111 1.20 -3.25 24.70
C SER A 111 0.47 -3.30 23.37
N ASP A 112 -0.62 -2.55 23.21
CA ASP A 112 -1.40 -2.48 21.97
C ASP A 112 -0.60 -1.81 20.84
N PHE A 113 0.46 -1.07 21.18
CA PHE A 113 1.35 -0.36 20.27
C PHE A 113 2.73 -1.02 20.09
N ASP A 114 3.01 -2.13 20.78
CA ASP A 114 4.34 -2.76 20.78
C ASP A 114 4.55 -3.71 19.60
N TYR A 115 3.48 -4.22 19.00
CA TYR A 115 3.54 -5.17 17.89
C TYR A 115 3.29 -4.49 16.55
N HIS A 116 4.32 -4.40 15.71
CA HIS A 116 4.22 -3.88 14.36
C HIS A 116 4.76 -4.86 13.33
N VAL A 117 3.95 -5.11 12.32
CA VAL A 117 4.38 -5.79 11.09
C VAL A 117 4.78 -4.71 10.09
N TYR A 118 6.10 -4.51 9.93
CA TYR A 118 6.62 -3.48 9.03
C TYR A 118 6.24 -3.65 7.55
N ALA A 119 5.72 -4.80 7.16
CA ALA A 119 5.11 -5.04 5.87
C ALA A 119 4.18 -6.26 5.94
N VAL A 120 2.93 -6.07 5.54
CA VAL A 120 1.93 -7.13 5.54
C VAL A 120 2.15 -8.03 4.33
N ASN A 121 2.26 -9.34 4.58
CA ASN A 121 2.21 -10.34 3.53
C ASN A 121 0.79 -10.90 3.44
N THR A 122 0.04 -10.46 2.43
CA THR A 122 -1.33 -10.94 2.19
C THR A 122 -1.37 -12.19 1.31
N PHE A 123 -0.20 -12.74 0.95
CA PHE A 123 -0.08 -13.80 -0.04
C PHE A 123 0.41 -15.12 0.55
N GLN A 124 -0.25 -16.20 0.17
CA GLN A 124 0.25 -17.56 0.40
C GLN A 124 1.00 -18.03 -0.82
N LYS A 125 2.20 -18.60 -0.64
CA LYS A 125 3.01 -19.17 -1.72
C LYS A 125 2.20 -20.18 -2.53
N GLN A 126 2.07 -19.94 -3.84
CA GLN A 126 1.36 -20.81 -4.76
C GLN A 126 2.35 -21.56 -5.65
N LYS A 127 2.08 -22.83 -5.88
CA LYS A 127 2.73 -23.62 -6.90
C LYS A 127 1.67 -24.40 -7.66
N SER A 128 1.78 -24.43 -8.97
CA SER A 128 0.98 -25.32 -9.82
C SER A 128 1.85 -25.93 -10.91
N ASP A 129 1.64 -27.21 -11.15
CA ASP A 129 2.24 -27.98 -12.24
C ASP A 129 1.11 -28.52 -13.09
N THR A 130 1.11 -28.21 -14.38
CA THR A 130 0.04 -28.59 -15.30
C THR A 130 0.64 -29.13 -16.60
N ILE A 131 0.23 -30.32 -17.01
CA ILE A 131 0.57 -30.85 -18.32
C ILE A 131 -0.55 -30.55 -19.31
N VAL A 132 -0.20 -29.88 -20.38
CA VAL A 132 -1.14 -29.36 -21.37
C VAL A 132 -0.85 -29.96 -22.73
N ARG A 133 -1.89 -30.42 -23.44
CA ARG A 133 -1.79 -30.89 -24.81
C ARG A 133 -2.20 -29.82 -25.81
N THR A 134 -1.37 -29.60 -26.83
CA THR A 134 -1.66 -28.79 -28.02
C THR A 134 -1.46 -29.63 -29.28
N ASP A 135 -1.69 -29.06 -30.46
CA ASP A 135 -1.39 -29.73 -31.73
C ASP A 135 0.12 -29.93 -31.93
N THR A 136 0.95 -29.17 -31.25
CA THR A 136 2.43 -29.23 -31.35
C THR A 136 3.09 -30.12 -30.30
N GLY A 137 2.30 -30.68 -29.36
CA GLY A 137 2.81 -31.63 -28.35
C GLY A 137 2.30 -31.38 -26.93
N TYR A 138 2.99 -32.02 -25.98
CA TYR A 138 2.69 -31.88 -24.57
C TYR A 138 3.64 -30.86 -23.93
N TYR A 139 3.09 -29.93 -23.17
CA TYR A 139 3.82 -28.92 -22.45
C TYR A 139 3.66 -29.08 -20.93
N ASP A 140 4.76 -29.12 -20.21
CA ASP A 140 4.82 -29.08 -18.76
C ASP A 140 4.95 -27.61 -18.34
N CYS A 141 3.89 -27.07 -17.71
CA CYS A 141 3.80 -25.69 -17.26
C CYS A 141 3.93 -25.65 -15.74
N ARG A 142 5.01 -25.09 -15.23
CA ARG A 142 5.24 -24.89 -13.81
C ARG A 142 5.12 -23.40 -13.49
N ILE A 143 4.26 -23.09 -12.53
CA ILE A 143 4.04 -21.73 -12.06
C ILE A 143 4.34 -21.71 -10.57
N SER A 144 5.14 -20.75 -10.14
CA SER A 144 5.30 -20.45 -8.73
C SER A 144 5.12 -18.95 -8.49
N VAL A 145 4.29 -18.58 -7.52
CA VAL A 145 4.18 -17.21 -7.04
C VAL A 145 4.70 -17.15 -5.62
N SER A 146 5.56 -16.19 -5.35
CA SER A 146 6.19 -16.01 -4.04
C SER A 146 6.31 -14.54 -3.70
N THR A 147 6.32 -14.24 -2.40
CA THR A 147 6.49 -12.88 -1.90
C THR A 147 7.90 -12.37 -2.23
N SER A 148 7.98 -11.14 -2.71
CA SER A 148 9.22 -10.40 -2.94
C SER A 148 9.57 -9.51 -1.75
N SER A 149 10.72 -8.84 -1.80
CA SER A 149 11.09 -7.79 -0.85
C SER A 149 10.54 -6.41 -1.22
N ASP A 150 9.88 -6.29 -2.37
CA ASP A 150 9.34 -5.02 -2.86
C ASP A 150 8.15 -4.60 -1.98
N ARG A 151 8.14 -3.32 -1.58
CA ARG A 151 7.14 -2.77 -0.68
C ARG A 151 6.22 -1.82 -1.39
N ILE A 152 4.95 -1.87 -1.02
CA ILE A 152 3.88 -1.02 -1.51
C ILE A 152 3.27 -0.30 -0.33
N ILE A 153 3.10 1.01 -0.44
CA ILE A 153 2.39 1.80 0.57
C ILE A 153 0.98 2.05 0.05
N LYS A 154 -0.01 1.68 0.87
CA LYS A 154 -1.42 1.98 0.63
C LYS A 154 -1.90 2.91 1.73
N SER A 155 -2.25 4.13 1.36
CA SER A 155 -2.92 5.07 2.26
C SER A 155 -4.40 4.74 2.38
N THR A 156 -4.91 4.79 3.60
CA THR A 156 -6.32 4.55 3.95
C THR A 156 -6.67 5.38 5.19
N PHE A 157 -7.84 5.14 5.77
CA PHE A 157 -8.26 5.76 7.02
C PHE A 157 -8.47 4.68 8.09
N SER A 158 -8.10 5.00 9.34
CA SER A 158 -8.44 4.20 10.50
C SER A 158 -9.94 4.28 10.79
N ASP A 159 -10.44 3.49 11.74
CA ASP A 159 -11.82 3.54 12.21
C ASP A 159 -12.22 4.93 12.77
N LEU A 160 -11.24 5.71 13.20
CA LEU A 160 -11.44 7.10 13.61
C LEU A 160 -11.47 8.10 12.44
N GLY A 161 -11.35 7.65 11.19
CA GLY A 161 -11.25 8.53 10.03
C GLY A 161 -9.96 9.33 9.97
N ILE A 162 -8.87 8.80 10.54
CA ILE A 162 -7.53 9.40 10.51
C ILE A 162 -6.69 8.67 9.45
N GLY A 163 -5.98 9.44 8.62
CA GLY A 163 -5.12 8.90 7.58
C GLY A 163 -4.02 8.00 8.14
N VAL A 164 -3.85 6.83 7.56
CA VAL A 164 -2.83 5.85 7.91
C VAL A 164 -2.20 5.27 6.64
N ASP A 165 -0.91 4.97 6.70
CA ASP A 165 -0.20 4.24 5.66
C ASP A 165 0.02 2.81 6.10
N ASN A 166 -0.40 1.85 5.28
CA ASN A 166 -0.12 0.44 5.44
C ASN A 166 0.92 -0.01 4.42
N VAL A 167 1.88 -0.82 4.85
CA VAL A 167 2.91 -1.37 3.96
C VAL A 167 2.62 -2.82 3.65
N TYR A 168 2.62 -3.15 2.36
CA TYR A 168 2.41 -4.51 1.85
C TYR A 168 3.64 -4.99 1.10
N LEU A 169 3.90 -6.30 1.13
CA LEU A 169 4.90 -6.93 0.28
C LEU A 169 4.27 -7.30 -1.07
N ASP A 170 5.00 -7.01 -2.15
CA ASP A 170 4.64 -7.44 -3.50
C ASP A 170 5.05 -8.90 -3.75
N ASN A 171 4.65 -9.46 -4.88
CA ASN A 171 4.97 -10.81 -5.28
C ASN A 171 5.69 -10.85 -6.63
N VAL A 172 6.37 -11.97 -6.86
CA VAL A 172 6.92 -12.35 -8.16
C VAL A 172 6.33 -13.68 -8.57
N ALA A 173 6.03 -13.82 -9.87
CA ALA A 173 5.57 -15.06 -10.47
C ALA A 173 6.65 -15.62 -11.38
N GLU A 174 7.02 -16.89 -11.18
CA GLU A 174 7.90 -17.63 -12.07
C GLU A 174 7.07 -18.58 -12.94
N LEU A 175 7.29 -18.49 -14.24
CA LEU A 175 6.73 -19.42 -15.22
C LEU A 175 7.86 -20.18 -15.90
N ILE A 176 7.79 -21.52 -15.85
CA ILE A 176 8.69 -22.40 -16.56
C ILE A 176 7.83 -23.30 -17.44
N VAL A 177 8.10 -23.33 -18.74
CA VAL A 177 7.42 -24.20 -19.71
C VAL A 177 8.44 -25.04 -20.44
N SER A 178 8.20 -26.36 -20.48
CA SER A 178 9.04 -27.32 -21.18
C SER A 178 8.21 -28.27 -22.03
N THR A 179 8.83 -28.88 -23.08
CA THR A 179 8.24 -29.91 -23.91
C THR A 179 9.28 -30.98 -24.22
N GLY A 180 8.94 -32.26 -24.03
CA GLY A 180 9.87 -33.36 -24.23
C GLY A 180 11.19 -33.22 -23.46
N GLY A 181 11.15 -32.63 -22.27
CA GLY A 181 12.32 -32.35 -21.42
C GLY A 181 13.16 -31.13 -21.86
N LYS A 182 12.78 -30.44 -22.93
CA LYS A 182 13.48 -29.22 -23.39
C LYS A 182 12.75 -27.97 -22.90
N LEU A 183 13.53 -27.01 -22.41
CA LEU A 183 13.01 -25.70 -21.99
C LEU A 183 12.51 -24.93 -23.22
N VAL A 184 11.26 -24.46 -23.14
CA VAL A 184 10.63 -23.56 -24.13
C VAL A 184 10.67 -22.11 -23.63
N TYR A 185 10.34 -21.91 -22.34
CA TYR A 185 10.27 -20.59 -21.74
C TYR A 185 10.57 -20.67 -20.24
N SER A 186 11.28 -19.66 -19.73
CA SER A 186 11.48 -19.45 -18.30
C SER A 186 11.62 -17.96 -18.02
N HIS A 187 10.78 -17.43 -17.13
CA HIS A 187 10.81 -16.01 -16.78
C HIS A 187 10.18 -15.76 -15.41
N GLN A 188 10.71 -14.74 -14.72
CA GLN A 188 10.12 -14.19 -13.50
C GLN A 188 9.38 -12.90 -13.83
N PHE A 189 8.07 -12.93 -13.72
CA PHE A 189 7.19 -11.77 -13.93
C PHE A 189 7.08 -10.93 -12.68
N ARG A 190 7.25 -9.63 -12.86
CA ARG A 190 6.94 -8.59 -11.87
C ARG A 190 5.81 -7.73 -12.40
N LYS A 191 5.03 -7.12 -11.52
CA LYS A 191 3.91 -6.26 -11.93
C LYS A 191 4.32 -5.12 -12.85
N GLN A 192 5.55 -4.61 -12.72
CA GLN A 192 6.09 -3.51 -13.53
C GLN A 192 6.09 -3.83 -15.04
N GLU A 193 6.19 -5.13 -15.38
CA GLU A 193 6.15 -5.55 -16.78
C GLU A 193 4.77 -5.37 -17.46
N PHE A 194 3.77 -5.00 -16.69
CA PHE A 194 2.40 -4.75 -17.15
C PHE A 194 2.04 -3.26 -17.15
N GLU A 195 3.02 -2.38 -16.92
CA GLU A 195 2.80 -0.93 -16.80
C GLU A 195 2.15 -0.33 -18.04
N SER A 196 2.55 -0.75 -19.22
CA SER A 196 1.97 -0.27 -20.48
C SER A 196 0.48 -0.59 -20.64
N LEU A 197 -0.03 -1.60 -19.93
CA LEU A 197 -1.43 -2.01 -19.97
C LEU A 197 -2.27 -1.35 -18.86
N ILE A 198 -1.70 -1.19 -17.66
CA ILE A 198 -2.43 -0.79 -16.45
C ILE A 198 -2.19 0.69 -16.10
N GLY A 199 -0.99 1.20 -16.42
CA GLY A 199 -0.52 2.52 -16.02
C GLY A 199 0.12 2.55 -14.64
N SER A 200 1.14 3.42 -14.50
CA SER A 200 1.97 3.54 -13.28
C SER A 200 1.17 3.92 -12.04
N LYS A 201 0.17 4.78 -12.16
CA LYS A 201 -0.65 5.23 -11.01
C LYS A 201 -1.32 4.08 -10.27
N PHE A 202 -1.87 3.10 -11.00
CA PHE A 202 -2.49 1.92 -10.39
C PHE A 202 -1.42 0.96 -9.86
N LEU A 203 -0.36 0.71 -10.65
CA LEU A 203 0.71 -0.21 -10.27
C LEU A 203 1.42 0.17 -8.98
N ASN A 204 1.62 1.47 -8.74
CA ASN A 204 2.28 1.96 -7.52
C ASN A 204 1.53 1.57 -6.24
N ASN A 205 0.21 1.35 -6.32
CA ASN A 205 -0.64 0.99 -5.19
C ASN A 205 -1.11 -0.48 -5.24
N SER A 206 -0.57 -1.29 -6.14
CA SER A 206 -1.04 -2.67 -6.37
C SER A 206 0.06 -3.70 -6.12
N ILE A 207 -0.35 -4.97 -5.98
CA ILE A 207 0.52 -6.14 -5.90
C ILE A 207 0.14 -7.14 -7.00
N LEU A 208 1.09 -7.98 -7.42
CA LEU A 208 0.81 -9.15 -8.23
C LEU A 208 0.12 -10.17 -7.33
N ARG A 209 -1.20 -10.39 -7.54
CA ARG A 209 -2.00 -11.26 -6.68
C ARG A 209 -1.96 -12.73 -7.11
N LYS A 210 -1.93 -12.97 -8.43
CA LYS A 210 -2.10 -14.30 -8.98
C LYS A 210 -1.45 -14.41 -10.36
N PHE A 211 -0.90 -15.59 -10.64
CA PHE A 211 -0.48 -15.99 -11.96
C PHE A 211 -0.86 -17.46 -12.11
N GLU A 212 -1.73 -17.80 -13.06
CA GLU A 212 -2.23 -19.16 -13.21
C GLU A 212 -2.40 -19.55 -14.68
N PHE A 213 -2.34 -20.86 -14.94
CA PHE A 213 -2.70 -21.40 -16.24
C PHE A 213 -4.21 -21.25 -16.43
N ASN A 214 -4.63 -20.76 -17.60
CA ASN A 214 -6.05 -20.62 -17.95
C ASN A 214 -6.46 -21.74 -18.92
N HIS A 215 -5.96 -21.70 -20.14
CA HIS A 215 -6.28 -22.69 -21.18
C HIS A 215 -5.16 -22.78 -22.21
N ALA A 216 -5.30 -23.72 -23.13
CA ALA A 216 -4.49 -23.78 -24.34
C ALA A 216 -5.40 -23.89 -25.57
N ASP A 217 -4.94 -23.31 -26.66
CA ASP A 217 -5.48 -23.57 -27.99
C ASP A 217 -4.49 -24.45 -28.80
N LYS A 218 -4.75 -24.63 -30.10
CA LYS A 218 -3.90 -25.43 -30.97
C LYS A 218 -2.44 -24.97 -31.03
N ASN A 219 -2.20 -23.67 -30.84
CA ASN A 219 -0.93 -23.02 -31.14
C ASN A 219 -0.38 -22.15 -29.99
N ALA A 220 -1.01 -22.16 -28.82
CA ALA A 220 -0.55 -21.34 -27.70
C ALA A 220 -1.05 -21.81 -26.34
N LEU A 221 -0.34 -21.38 -25.32
CA LEU A 221 -0.70 -21.50 -23.91
C LEU A 221 -1.12 -20.10 -23.39
N PHE A 222 -2.17 -20.08 -22.58
CA PHE A 222 -2.73 -18.83 -22.03
C PHE A 222 -2.71 -18.88 -20.52
N PHE A 223 -2.26 -17.78 -19.93
CA PHE A 223 -2.15 -17.61 -18.49
C PHE A 223 -2.88 -16.34 -18.07
N ASP A 224 -3.51 -16.38 -16.92
CA ASP A 224 -4.17 -15.23 -16.30
C ASP A 224 -3.27 -14.64 -15.23
N VAL A 225 -3.08 -13.33 -15.30
CA VAL A 225 -2.35 -12.53 -14.29
C VAL A 225 -3.32 -11.57 -13.64
N ASN A 226 -3.45 -11.64 -12.32
CA ASN A 226 -4.24 -10.70 -11.54
C ASN A 226 -3.32 -9.74 -10.79
N ILE A 227 -3.49 -8.44 -11.04
CA ILE A 227 -2.79 -7.35 -10.33
C ILE A 227 -3.84 -6.47 -9.69
N GLY A 228 -3.74 -6.27 -8.37
CA GLY A 228 -4.77 -5.56 -7.62
C GLY A 228 -4.26 -4.84 -6.39
N ILE A 229 -5.05 -3.88 -5.93
CA ILE A 229 -4.77 -3.09 -4.72
C ILE A 229 -4.98 -4.00 -3.50
N PRO A 230 -4.00 -4.13 -2.58
CA PRO A 230 -4.15 -4.95 -1.37
C PRO A 230 -5.43 -4.60 -0.60
N ASP A 231 -6.10 -5.60 -0.03
CA ASP A 231 -7.34 -5.45 0.74
C ASP A 231 -8.42 -4.58 0.07
N ALA A 232 -8.50 -4.65 -1.27
CA ALA A 232 -9.52 -3.98 -2.04
C ALA A 232 -10.02 -4.89 -3.18
N SER A 233 -11.20 -4.64 -3.71
CA SER A 233 -11.76 -5.38 -4.85
C SER A 233 -11.15 -4.96 -6.19
N SER A 234 -10.54 -3.78 -6.25
CA SER A 234 -9.97 -3.21 -7.48
C SER A 234 -8.80 -4.05 -7.98
N ASN A 235 -8.92 -4.56 -9.20
CA ASN A 235 -7.87 -5.34 -9.86
C ASN A 235 -7.99 -5.27 -11.38
N TYR A 236 -6.91 -5.65 -12.05
CA TYR A 236 -6.86 -5.90 -13.48
C TYR A 236 -6.56 -7.37 -13.74
N LEU A 237 -7.25 -7.94 -14.71
CA LEU A 237 -6.99 -9.27 -15.23
C LEU A 237 -6.31 -9.14 -16.59
N ILE A 238 -5.14 -9.75 -16.72
CA ILE A 238 -4.30 -9.68 -17.90
C ILE A 238 -4.09 -11.09 -18.42
N GLU A 239 -4.24 -11.27 -19.72
CA GLU A 239 -3.90 -12.51 -20.39
C GLU A 239 -2.45 -12.43 -20.88
N VAL A 240 -1.67 -13.45 -20.56
CA VAL A 240 -0.34 -13.72 -21.10
C VAL A 240 -0.44 -14.91 -22.04
N LYS A 241 -0.16 -14.70 -23.32
CA LYS A 241 -0.12 -15.75 -24.36
C LYS A 241 1.32 -16.14 -24.63
N LEU A 242 1.64 -17.42 -24.56
CA LEU A 242 2.94 -18.01 -24.92
C LEU A 242 2.77 -18.91 -26.12
N THR A 243 3.53 -18.67 -27.18
CA THR A 243 3.57 -19.49 -28.38
C THR A 243 4.68 -20.56 -28.28
N PRO A 244 4.61 -21.67 -29.08
CA PRO A 244 5.59 -22.75 -29.04
C PRO A 244 7.04 -22.33 -29.33
N ASP A 245 7.24 -21.24 -30.04
CA ASP A 245 8.55 -20.64 -30.32
C ASP A 245 9.06 -19.74 -29.17
N GLY A 246 8.36 -19.73 -28.01
CA GLY A 246 8.77 -19.00 -26.81
C GLY A 246 8.43 -17.52 -26.82
N LYS A 247 7.62 -17.04 -27.74
CA LYS A 247 7.20 -15.62 -27.77
C LYS A 247 6.03 -15.38 -26.83
N ILE A 248 6.11 -14.25 -26.11
CA ILE A 248 5.05 -13.77 -25.22
C ILE A 248 4.36 -12.55 -25.77
N THR A 249 3.03 -12.53 -25.64
CA THR A 249 2.21 -11.33 -25.80
C THR A 249 1.31 -11.15 -24.57
N LYS A 250 1.03 -9.89 -24.23
CA LYS A 250 0.23 -9.51 -23.05
C LYS A 250 -0.92 -8.63 -23.50
N ARG A 251 -2.14 -8.86 -23.00
CA ARG A 251 -3.31 -8.01 -23.28
C ARG A 251 -4.25 -7.94 -22.08
N MET A 252 -4.99 -6.85 -21.98
CA MET A 252 -6.10 -6.77 -21.03
C MET A 252 -7.20 -7.76 -21.39
N ARG A 253 -7.82 -8.35 -20.36
CA ARG A 253 -8.92 -9.29 -20.51
C ARG A 253 -10.25 -8.68 -20.11
#